data_15c90863c23ad737bb76a7cc53703126
#
_entry.id   15c90863c23ad737bb76a7cc53703126
#
_cell.length_a   1.000
_cell.length_b   1.000
_cell.length_c   1.000
_cell.angle_alpha   90.00
_cell.angle_beta   90.00
_cell.angle_gamma   90.00
#
_symmetry.space_group_name_H-M   'P 1'
#
loop_
_entity.id
_entity.type
_entity.pdbx_description
1 polymer ?
#
loop_
_entity_poly.entity_id
_entity_poly.type
_entity_poly.pdbx_seq_one_letter_code
_entity_poly.pdbx_strand_id
1 'polypeptide(L)'
;MPRMNLHGSSSIVTGGASGIGEAAARQLAEAGSRVVIADLQEDKGQAVASELGGLFTKCDVSNVEDAQATVAAASEMGPLRALV
;
A
#
# COMPACT_ATOMS: atom_id res chain seq x y z
N MET A 1 24.52 -5.57 4.69
CA MET A 1 23.64 -4.93 3.71
C MET A 1 22.81 -3.86 4.38
N PRO A 2 22.82 -2.65 3.86
CA PRO A 2 22.03 -1.61 4.51
C PRO A 2 20.54 -1.91 4.37
N ARG A 3 19.81 -1.66 5.45
CA ARG A 3 18.36 -1.77 5.43
C ARG A 3 17.76 -0.56 4.74
N MET A 4 16.75 -0.83 3.96
CA MET A 4 15.93 0.24 3.41
C MET A 4 15.21 0.96 4.56
N ASN A 5 15.32 2.28 4.62
CA ASN A 5 14.66 3.09 5.63
C ASN A 5 13.62 3.97 4.96
N LEU A 6 12.36 3.66 5.18
CA LEU A 6 11.23 4.37 4.58
C LEU A 6 10.37 5.10 5.60
N HIS A 7 10.91 5.34 6.80
CA HIS A 7 10.17 6.07 7.84
C HIS A 7 9.69 7.42 7.33
N GLY A 8 8.43 7.71 7.59
CA GLY A 8 7.80 8.95 7.18
C GLY A 8 7.33 8.96 5.73
N SER A 9 7.59 7.90 4.98
CA SER A 9 7.15 7.79 3.58
C SER A 9 5.87 6.95 3.47
N SER A 10 5.26 6.98 2.29
CA SER A 10 4.13 6.12 1.97
C SER A 10 4.46 5.20 0.80
N SER A 11 3.75 4.12 0.70
CA SER A 11 3.88 3.15 -0.40
C SER A 11 2.51 2.67 -0.81
N ILE A 12 2.33 2.43 -2.11
CA ILE A 12 1.09 1.86 -2.65
C ILE A 12 1.42 0.48 -3.18
N VAL A 13 0.64 -0.51 -2.79
CA VAL A 13 0.77 -1.87 -3.31
C VAL A 13 -0.54 -2.26 -3.97
N THR A 14 -0.52 -2.34 -5.30
CA THR A 14 -1.67 -2.83 -6.06
C THR A 14 -1.71 -4.34 -6.01
N GLY A 15 -2.89 -4.91 -5.86
CA GLY A 15 -3.01 -6.35 -5.67
C GLY A 15 -2.42 -6.81 -4.33
N GLY A 16 -2.36 -5.92 -3.33
CA GLY A 16 -1.72 -6.20 -2.05
C GLY A 16 -2.47 -7.17 -1.15
N ALA A 17 -3.65 -7.60 -1.56
CA ALA A 17 -4.46 -8.52 -0.76
C ALA A 17 -3.99 -9.97 -0.88
N SER A 18 -3.14 -10.31 -1.83
CA SER A 18 -2.76 -11.71 -2.05
C SER A 18 -1.35 -11.87 -2.59
N GLY A 19 -0.77 -13.03 -2.30
CA GLY A 19 0.46 -13.52 -2.93
C GLY A 19 1.64 -12.57 -2.83
N ILE A 20 2.21 -12.27 -3.98
CA ILE A 20 3.41 -11.44 -4.10
C ILE A 20 3.14 -10.02 -3.60
N GLY A 21 1.95 -9.48 -3.87
CA GLY A 21 1.58 -8.15 -3.41
C GLY A 21 1.57 -8.05 -1.89
N GLU A 22 1.00 -9.04 -1.22
CA GLU A 22 0.99 -9.07 0.25
C GLU A 22 2.41 -9.14 0.80
N ALA A 23 3.28 -9.97 0.22
CA ALA A 23 4.67 -10.10 0.66
C ALA A 23 5.41 -8.77 0.50
N ALA A 24 5.22 -8.08 -0.62
CA ALA A 24 5.83 -6.77 -0.86
C ALA A 24 5.33 -5.74 0.16
N ALA A 25 4.03 -5.75 0.46
CA ALA A 25 3.44 -4.83 1.43
C ALA A 25 4.05 -5.03 2.82
N ARG A 26 4.24 -6.28 3.23
CA ARG A 26 4.85 -6.58 4.52
C ARG A 26 6.28 -6.07 4.61
N GLN A 27 7.07 -6.24 3.56
CA GLN A 27 8.44 -5.75 3.53
C GLN A 27 8.50 -4.23 3.60
N LEU A 28 7.62 -3.53 2.89
CA LEU A 28 7.57 -2.07 2.93
C LEU A 28 7.17 -1.57 4.32
N ALA A 29 6.21 -2.23 4.96
CA ALA A 29 5.81 -1.88 6.32
C ALA A 29 6.96 -2.08 7.32
N GLU A 30 7.71 -3.16 7.18
CA GLU A 30 8.87 -3.43 8.03
C GLU A 30 9.96 -2.37 7.85
N ALA A 31 10.08 -1.81 6.65
CA ALA A 31 11.02 -0.74 6.37
C ALA A 31 10.57 0.62 6.92
N GLY A 32 9.38 0.69 7.50
CA GLY A 32 8.86 1.90 8.12
C GLY A 32 7.91 2.70 7.25
N SER A 33 7.57 2.22 6.06
CA SER A 33 6.64 2.90 5.19
C SER A 33 5.20 2.73 5.67
N ARG A 34 4.39 3.74 5.44
CA ARG A 34 2.93 3.62 5.61
C ARG A 34 2.37 3.06 4.32
N VAL A 35 1.76 1.88 4.42
CA VAL A 35 1.36 1.13 3.22
C VAL A 35 -0.12 1.34 2.93
N VAL A 36 -0.44 1.64 1.68
CA VAL A 36 -1.81 1.66 1.17
C VAL A 36 -1.99 0.42 0.32
N ILE A 37 -2.91 -0.45 0.73
CA ILE A 37 -3.26 -1.64 -0.03
C ILE A 37 -4.38 -1.25 -1.00
N ALA A 38 -4.12 -1.38 -2.29
CA ALA A 38 -5.09 -1.10 -3.34
C ALA A 38 -5.49 -2.40 -4.02
N ASP A 39 -6.73 -2.83 -3.83
CA ASP A 39 -7.19 -4.11 -4.36
C ASP A 39 -8.70 -4.08 -4.54
N LEU A 40 -9.22 -4.96 -5.38
CA LEU A 40 -10.66 -5.16 -5.54
C LEU A 40 -11.23 -6.06 -4.44
N GLN A 41 -10.39 -6.90 -3.81
CA GLN A 41 -10.81 -7.82 -2.75
C GLN A 41 -10.85 -7.08 -1.40
N GLU A 42 -12.01 -6.53 -1.09
CA GLU A 42 -12.18 -5.64 0.04
C GLU A 42 -11.88 -6.30 1.39
N ASP A 43 -12.50 -7.45 1.64
CA ASP A 43 -12.35 -8.14 2.93
C ASP A 43 -10.90 -8.51 3.19
N LYS A 44 -10.25 -9.11 2.20
CA LYS A 44 -8.88 -9.58 2.32
C LYS A 44 -7.91 -8.40 2.37
N GLY A 45 -8.15 -7.38 1.57
CA GLY A 45 -7.32 -6.17 1.56
C GLY A 45 -7.37 -5.43 2.89
N GLN A 46 -8.54 -5.30 3.47
CA GLN A 46 -8.68 -4.67 4.79
C GLN A 46 -7.98 -5.47 5.88
N ALA A 47 -8.04 -6.80 5.81
CA ALA A 47 -7.36 -7.64 6.79
C ALA A 47 -5.85 -7.45 6.72
N VAL A 48 -5.27 -7.43 5.52
CA VAL A 48 -3.83 -7.22 5.33
C VAL A 48 -3.44 -5.82 5.80
N ALA A 49 -4.17 -4.79 5.38
CA ALA A 49 -3.88 -3.42 5.78
C ALA A 49 -3.93 -3.26 7.31
N SER A 50 -4.91 -3.86 7.95
CA SER A 50 -5.06 -3.82 9.40
C SER A 50 -3.86 -4.45 10.11
N GLU A 51 -3.37 -5.58 9.63
CA GLU A 51 -2.19 -6.23 10.19
C GLU A 51 -0.94 -5.36 10.07
N LEU A 52 -0.84 -4.59 8.99
CA LEU A 52 0.33 -3.74 8.73
C LEU A 52 0.21 -2.35 9.34
N GLY A 53 -0.92 -2.03 9.93
CA GLY A 53 -1.19 -0.67 10.40
C GLY A 53 -1.31 0.33 9.26
N GLY A 54 -1.68 -0.15 8.08
CA GLY A 54 -1.82 0.66 6.88
C GLY A 54 -3.26 1.01 6.56
N LEU A 55 -3.49 1.39 5.31
CA LEU A 55 -4.79 1.80 4.81
C LEU A 55 -5.21 0.90 3.65
N PHE A 56 -6.48 0.55 3.59
CA PHE A 56 -7.03 -0.14 2.44
C PHE A 56 -7.85 0.82 1.59
N THR A 57 -7.68 0.71 0.26
CA THR A 57 -8.50 1.42 -0.71
C THR A 57 -8.97 0.42 -1.77
N LYS A 58 -10.28 0.32 -1.96
CA LYS A 58 -10.81 -0.48 -3.06
C LYS A 58 -10.47 0.23 -4.36
N CYS A 59 -9.68 -0.42 -5.19
CA CYS A 59 -9.13 0.20 -6.39
C CYS A 59 -9.17 -0.75 -7.57
N ASP A 60 -9.78 -0.30 -8.66
CA ASP A 60 -9.65 -0.94 -9.96
C ASP A 60 -8.54 -0.20 -10.71
N VAL A 61 -7.41 -0.86 -10.90
CA VAL A 61 -6.23 -0.22 -11.50
C VAL A 61 -6.45 0.23 -12.94
N SER A 62 -7.49 -0.29 -13.59
CA SER A 62 -7.87 0.16 -14.94
C SER A 62 -8.70 1.45 -14.93
N ASN A 63 -9.09 1.91 -13.75
CA ASN A 63 -9.90 3.12 -13.57
C ASN A 63 -9.01 4.27 -13.12
N VAL A 64 -8.92 5.33 -13.92
CA VAL A 64 -8.04 6.48 -13.65
C VAL A 64 -8.46 7.20 -12.36
N GLU A 65 -9.75 7.33 -12.12
CA GLU A 65 -10.24 8.01 -10.92
C GLU A 65 -9.86 7.25 -9.65
N ASP A 66 -9.96 5.91 -9.68
CA ASP A 66 -9.55 5.08 -8.56
C ASP A 66 -8.06 5.20 -8.30
N ALA A 67 -7.25 5.19 -9.37
CA ALA A 67 -5.80 5.33 -9.25
C ALA A 67 -5.43 6.68 -8.64
N GLN A 68 -6.08 7.76 -9.10
CA GLN A 68 -5.84 9.10 -8.58
C GLN A 68 -6.23 9.20 -7.09
N ALA A 69 -7.35 8.62 -6.72
CA ALA A 69 -7.79 8.61 -5.32
C ALA A 69 -6.79 7.86 -4.42
N THR A 70 -6.25 6.76 -4.92
CA THR A 70 -5.27 5.97 -4.19
C THR A 70 -3.97 6.75 -3.97
N VAL A 71 -3.49 7.43 -5.01
CA VAL A 71 -2.29 8.28 -4.89
C VAL A 71 -2.52 9.41 -3.90
N ALA A 72 -3.68 10.05 -3.96
CA ALA A 72 -4.03 11.12 -3.04
C ALA A 72 -4.04 10.63 -1.60
N ALA A 73 -4.62 9.46 -1.34
CA ALA A 73 -4.66 8.88 -0.01
C ALA A 73 -3.25 8.59 0.51
N ALA A 74 -2.38 8.04 -0.32
CA ALA A 74 -1.01 7.76 0.06
C ALA A 74 -0.23 9.04 0.35
N SER A 75 -0.42 10.07 -0.46
CA SER A 75 0.28 11.35 -0.29
C SER A 75 -0.06 12.02 1.03
N GLU A 76 -1.27 11.84 1.53
CA GLU A 76 -1.67 12.36 2.83
C GLU A 76 -0.93 11.69 3.98
N MET A 77 -0.47 10.47 3.79
CA MET A 77 0.24 9.70 4.82
C MET A 77 1.73 10.01 4.86
N GLY A 78 2.25 10.67 3.83
CA GLY A 78 3.65 11.01 3.69
C GLY A 78 4.08 10.97 2.23
N PRO A 79 5.32 11.38 1.91
CA PRO A 79 5.79 11.34 0.53
C PRO A 79 5.76 9.93 -0.03
N LEU A 80 5.21 9.78 -1.23
CA LEU A 80 5.14 8.47 -1.90
C LEU A 80 6.53 8.07 -2.38
N ARG A 81 7.03 6.94 -1.89
CA ARG A 81 8.37 6.44 -2.21
C ARG A 81 8.35 5.14 -2.99
N ALA A 82 7.28 4.37 -2.91
CA ALA A 82 7.21 3.10 -3.61
C ALA A 82 5.82 2.86 -4.17
N LEU A 83 5.77 2.29 -5.36
CA LEU A 83 4.55 1.89 -6.04
C LEU A 83 4.79 0.51 -6.64
N VAL A 84 4.02 -0.46 -6.19
CA VAL A 84 4.17 -1.84 -6.64
C VAL A 84 2.91 -2.35 -7.34
#